data_029848023053f35c7106112d3974b877
#
_entry.id   029848023053f35c7106112d3974b877
#
_cell.length_a   1.000
_cell.length_b   1.000
_cell.length_c   1.000
_cell.angle_alpha   90.00
_cell.angle_beta   90.00
_cell.angle_gamma   90.00
#
_symmetry.space_group_name_H-M   'P 1'
#
loop_
_entity.id
_entity.type
_entity.pdbx_description
1 polymer ?
#
loop_
_entity_poly.entity_id
_entity_poly.type
_entity_poly.pdbx_seq_one_letter_code
_entity_poly.pdbx_strand_id
1 'polypeptide(L)'
;FQGDDGSGSIETYFFLDGGLGYNVANKHIRFSTSTRAYFGDSNNGEILHNGSIFSIQNLAGTDMKIINYADDGDIIFESDDGSGGTTAYLTLDGGANAMIAYKSIYMVDNKRFYAGGGSDLAIYHDGTDSHIENNTSNLTITNNADDSDIIFQSDDGAGGVGTYFYLDGSSATHDGSATTALFTNFPDKSHLSFGTSHDLQIDHDGNHSVIYNQTGHLYISNDSNDGDIILRSDDGSGGVTAYLTLDGGLGYTTVQKQMRFGDGVFLQIGDSADLAIYHQSGNSIIANEVGPLILRQNLDDGDILFQADDGSGGVETYFFLDGSAHDG
;
A
#
# COMPACT_ATOMS: atom_id res chain seq x y z
N PHE A 1 22.21 68.22 -24.28
CA PHE A 1 23.24 68.37 -23.28
C PHE A 1 24.52 67.68 -23.76
N GLN A 2 25.58 68.46 -23.88
CA GLN A 2 26.90 68.07 -24.32
C GLN A 2 27.94 68.30 -23.20
N GLY A 3 28.95 67.50 -23.19
CA GLY A 3 30.05 67.62 -22.26
C GLY A 3 31.33 67.11 -22.87
N ASP A 4 32.45 67.28 -22.15
CA ASP A 4 33.77 66.72 -22.51
C ASP A 4 33.72 65.18 -22.45
N ASP A 5 34.27 64.50 -23.44
CA ASP A 5 34.31 63.04 -23.52
C ASP A 5 35.47 62.38 -22.72
N GLY A 6 36.25 63.22 -22.01
CA GLY A 6 37.42 62.81 -21.27
C GLY A 6 38.72 62.86 -22.10
N SER A 7 38.65 63.19 -23.37
CA SER A 7 39.78 63.36 -24.28
C SER A 7 39.95 64.78 -24.84
N GLY A 8 39.15 65.76 -24.32
CA GLY A 8 39.13 67.12 -24.76
C GLY A 8 38.17 67.43 -25.94
N SER A 9 37.38 66.47 -26.36
CA SER A 9 36.32 66.67 -27.37
C SER A 9 34.95 66.80 -26.72
N ILE A 10 33.99 67.44 -27.44
CA ILE A 10 32.60 67.57 -26.98
C ILE A 10 31.78 66.43 -27.53
N GLU A 11 31.05 65.77 -26.63
CA GLU A 11 30.12 64.67 -26.94
C GLU A 11 28.72 64.95 -26.40
N THR A 12 27.69 64.40 -27.09
CA THR A 12 26.29 64.50 -26.64
C THR A 12 25.97 63.42 -25.64
N TYR A 13 25.69 63.76 -24.39
CA TYR A 13 25.32 62.89 -23.33
C TYR A 13 23.81 62.64 -23.25
N PHE A 14 23.00 63.65 -23.52
CA PHE A 14 21.54 63.60 -23.45
C PHE A 14 20.93 64.62 -24.40
N PHE A 15 19.88 64.25 -25.12
CA PHE A 15 19.12 65.17 -25.95
C PHE A 15 17.63 64.82 -26.00
N LEU A 16 16.82 65.81 -26.34
CA LEU A 16 15.39 65.70 -26.56
C LEU A 16 15.18 65.46 -28.04
N ASP A 17 14.67 64.34 -28.44
CA ASP A 17 14.43 63.99 -29.86
C ASP A 17 12.97 64.33 -30.18
N GLY A 18 12.79 65.48 -30.85
CA GLY A 18 11.45 65.93 -31.26
C GLY A 18 10.85 65.10 -32.39
N GLY A 19 11.67 64.40 -33.17
CA GLY A 19 11.19 63.53 -34.25
C GLY A 19 10.68 62.20 -33.75
N LEU A 20 11.27 61.72 -32.69
CA LEU A 20 10.91 60.43 -32.07
C LEU A 20 9.98 60.58 -30.87
N GLY A 21 9.84 61.83 -30.34
CA GLY A 21 8.95 62.13 -29.24
C GLY A 21 9.39 61.59 -27.85
N TYR A 22 10.69 61.31 -27.70
CA TYR A 22 11.26 60.87 -26.43
C TYR A 22 12.68 61.41 -26.20
N ASN A 23 13.21 61.20 -24.98
CA ASN A 23 14.54 61.63 -24.60
C ASN A 23 15.55 60.52 -24.83
N VAL A 24 16.74 60.85 -25.35
CA VAL A 24 17.82 59.91 -25.62
C VAL A 24 19.00 60.18 -24.69
N ALA A 25 19.43 59.19 -23.96
CA ALA A 25 20.67 59.19 -23.20
C ALA A 25 21.73 58.37 -23.99
N ASN A 26 22.74 59.03 -24.54
CA ASN A 26 23.84 58.34 -25.28
C ASN A 26 24.93 57.82 -24.35
N LYS A 27 24.88 58.13 -23.06
CA LYS A 27 25.80 57.65 -22.03
C LYS A 27 25.00 57.06 -20.87
N HIS A 28 25.67 56.27 -20.04
CA HIS A 28 25.06 55.68 -18.87
C HIS A 28 24.59 56.77 -17.89
N ILE A 29 23.38 56.61 -17.38
CA ILE A 29 22.83 57.41 -16.30
C ILE A 29 23.17 56.69 -14.98
N ARG A 30 24.03 57.33 -14.16
CA ARG A 30 24.37 56.82 -12.83
C ARG A 30 23.50 57.46 -11.78
N PHE A 31 22.74 56.66 -11.05
CA PHE A 31 22.03 57.06 -9.85
C PHE A 31 22.95 56.74 -8.64
N SER A 32 23.20 57.74 -7.80
CA SER A 32 23.98 57.55 -6.57
C SER A 32 23.19 56.69 -5.56
N THR A 33 23.88 56.11 -4.59
CA THR A 33 23.27 55.39 -3.50
C THR A 33 22.13 56.15 -2.88
N SER A 34 20.98 55.49 -2.66
CA SER A 34 19.74 56.06 -2.15
C SER A 34 19.03 57.05 -3.07
N THR A 35 19.54 57.27 -4.31
CA THR A 35 18.82 58.02 -5.37
C THR A 35 17.90 57.09 -6.12
N ARG A 36 16.68 57.52 -6.42
CA ARG A 36 15.63 56.71 -7.05
C ARG A 36 15.36 57.13 -8.48
N ALA A 37 15.13 56.17 -9.36
CA ALA A 37 14.41 56.41 -10.59
C ALA A 37 12.92 56.16 -10.35
N TYR A 38 12.10 57.20 -10.41
CA TYR A 38 10.67 57.10 -10.20
C TYR A 38 9.88 56.99 -11.51
N PHE A 39 8.76 56.27 -11.46
CA PHE A 39 7.83 56.08 -12.55
C PHE A 39 6.40 56.35 -12.08
N GLY A 40 5.60 57.05 -12.91
CA GLY A 40 4.24 57.47 -12.61
C GLY A 40 4.16 58.81 -11.87
N ASP A 41 3.01 59.47 -11.98
CA ASP A 41 2.77 60.86 -11.51
C ASP A 41 2.89 61.01 -9.97
N SER A 42 2.70 59.94 -9.24
CA SER A 42 2.77 59.89 -7.78
C SER A 42 3.91 59.00 -7.29
N ASN A 43 4.97 58.80 -8.08
CA ASN A 43 6.09 57.94 -7.77
C ASN A 43 5.66 56.51 -7.49
N ASN A 44 4.75 55.98 -8.29
CA ASN A 44 4.09 54.67 -8.09
C ASN A 44 5.03 53.47 -8.26
N GLY A 45 6.06 53.63 -9.08
CA GLY A 45 7.14 52.65 -9.27
C GLY A 45 8.50 53.23 -9.00
N GLU A 46 9.44 52.45 -8.46
CA GLU A 46 10.81 52.92 -8.29
C GLU A 46 11.84 51.81 -8.54
N ILE A 47 13.02 52.23 -9.01
CA ILE A 47 14.24 51.45 -9.04
C ILE A 47 15.29 52.12 -8.18
N LEU A 48 15.89 51.39 -7.26
CA LEU A 48 16.77 51.94 -6.24
C LEU A 48 17.85 50.98 -5.82
N HIS A 49 19.05 51.52 -5.48
CA HIS A 49 20.07 50.81 -4.68
C HIS A 49 20.33 51.64 -3.41
N ASN A 50 20.08 51.06 -2.23
CA ASN A 50 20.17 51.76 -0.94
C ASN A 50 21.54 51.58 -0.23
N GLY A 51 22.52 51.02 -0.88
CA GLY A 51 23.83 50.70 -0.33
C GLY A 51 24.03 49.20 -0.01
N SER A 52 22.94 48.47 0.15
CA SER A 52 22.94 47.03 0.43
C SER A 52 22.09 46.25 -0.53
N ILE A 53 20.95 46.78 -0.96
CA ILE A 53 19.95 46.07 -1.76
C ILE A 53 19.65 46.88 -3.02
N PHE A 54 19.67 46.21 -4.18
CA PHE A 54 19.05 46.66 -5.41
C PHE A 54 17.59 46.21 -5.45
N SER A 55 16.65 47.10 -5.69
CA SER A 55 15.23 46.82 -5.69
C SER A 55 14.48 47.44 -6.83
N ILE A 56 13.47 46.75 -7.35
CA ILE A 56 12.42 47.25 -8.24
C ILE A 56 11.11 47.14 -7.46
N GLN A 57 10.43 48.26 -7.25
CA GLN A 57 9.26 48.33 -6.36
C GLN A 57 8.08 48.95 -7.05
N ASN A 58 6.88 48.39 -6.84
CA ASN A 58 5.59 48.99 -7.15
C ASN A 58 4.96 49.47 -5.83
N LEU A 59 4.77 50.77 -5.69
CA LEU A 59 4.25 51.43 -4.50
C LEU A 59 2.75 51.79 -4.58
N ALA A 60 2.13 51.48 -5.73
CA ALA A 60 0.75 51.94 -6.02
C ALA A 60 -0.34 50.98 -5.53
N GLY A 61 -0.04 49.86 -4.89
CA GLY A 61 -1.03 48.87 -4.46
C GLY A 61 -1.72 48.10 -5.60
N THR A 62 -1.14 48.14 -6.83
CA THR A 62 -1.57 47.42 -8.03
C THR A 62 -0.59 46.29 -8.34
N ASP A 63 -0.88 45.51 -9.40
CA ASP A 63 0.01 44.43 -9.82
C ASP A 63 1.33 44.96 -10.40
N MET A 64 2.41 44.22 -10.15
CA MET A 64 3.68 44.31 -10.85
C MET A 64 3.80 43.12 -11.82
N LYS A 65 3.95 43.44 -13.12
CA LYS A 65 4.07 42.39 -14.18
C LYS A 65 5.45 42.42 -14.81
N ILE A 66 6.05 41.23 -14.97
CA ILE A 66 7.22 41.00 -15.77
C ILE A 66 6.76 40.08 -16.94
N ILE A 67 6.83 40.57 -18.18
CA ILE A 67 6.24 39.90 -19.33
C ILE A 67 7.27 39.82 -20.45
N ASN A 68 7.43 38.66 -21.04
CA ASN A 68 8.11 38.47 -22.32
C ASN A 68 7.04 38.24 -23.41
N TYR A 69 7.06 39.10 -24.48
CA TYR A 69 6.13 38.97 -25.60
C TYR A 69 6.71 38.20 -26.77
N ALA A 70 7.96 37.76 -26.70
CA ALA A 70 8.55 36.96 -27.77
C ALA A 70 7.86 35.59 -27.85
N ASP A 71 7.56 35.14 -29.06
CA ASP A 71 7.06 33.79 -29.30
C ASP A 71 8.08 32.79 -28.81
N ASP A 72 7.65 31.77 -28.04
CA ASP A 72 8.49 30.80 -27.35
C ASP A 72 9.55 31.39 -26.40
N GLY A 73 9.47 32.70 -26.08
CA GLY A 73 10.45 33.39 -25.24
C GLY A 73 10.24 33.19 -23.75
N ASP A 74 11.33 32.98 -23.03
CA ASP A 74 11.35 32.67 -21.59
C ASP A 74 11.52 33.89 -20.69
N ILE A 75 11.10 33.76 -19.43
CA ILE A 75 11.56 34.60 -18.31
C ILE A 75 12.39 33.72 -17.39
N ILE A 76 13.70 34.05 -17.27
CA ILE A 76 14.67 33.26 -16.54
C ILE A 76 15.13 34.01 -15.28
N PHE A 77 15.05 33.36 -14.12
CA PHE A 77 15.61 33.83 -12.87
C PHE A 77 16.91 33.10 -12.59
N GLU A 78 18.02 33.85 -12.64
CA GLU A 78 19.36 33.35 -12.39
C GLU A 78 19.92 33.90 -11.08
N SER A 79 20.79 33.16 -10.46
CA SER A 79 21.60 33.61 -9.32
C SER A 79 22.96 32.96 -9.36
N ASP A 80 23.84 33.36 -8.45
CA ASP A 80 25.17 32.80 -8.26
C ASP A 80 25.11 31.26 -8.16
N ASP A 81 26.04 30.56 -8.81
CA ASP A 81 26.13 29.10 -8.82
C ASP A 81 26.98 28.55 -7.66
N GLY A 82 27.54 29.43 -6.81
CA GLY A 82 28.44 29.08 -5.72
C GLY A 82 29.90 28.91 -6.14
N SER A 83 30.24 29.14 -7.43
CA SER A 83 31.58 28.98 -7.98
C SER A 83 32.06 30.20 -8.81
N GLY A 84 31.33 31.31 -8.75
CA GLY A 84 31.64 32.59 -9.41
C GLY A 84 31.00 32.78 -10.78
N GLY A 85 30.07 31.89 -11.17
CA GLY A 85 29.20 32.03 -12.31
C GLY A 85 27.76 32.25 -11.91
N THR A 86 26.84 32.21 -12.90
CA THR A 86 25.37 32.22 -12.67
C THR A 86 24.73 30.96 -13.24
N THR A 87 23.60 30.56 -12.66
CA THR A 87 22.79 29.44 -13.14
C THR A 87 21.32 29.79 -13.00
N ALA A 88 20.47 29.20 -13.86
CA ALA A 88 19.03 29.32 -13.74
C ALA A 88 18.54 28.56 -12.50
N TYR A 89 17.67 29.19 -11.75
CA TYR A 89 16.94 28.61 -10.61
C TYR A 89 15.50 28.31 -11.01
N LEU A 90 14.87 29.21 -11.76
CA LEU A 90 13.49 29.10 -12.20
C LEU A 90 13.37 29.69 -13.60
N THR A 91 12.69 28.99 -14.48
CA THR A 91 12.33 29.47 -15.82
C THR A 91 10.82 29.37 -15.99
N LEU A 92 10.18 30.44 -16.45
CA LEU A 92 8.87 30.41 -17.06
C LEU A 92 9.12 30.17 -18.55
N ASP A 93 8.96 28.95 -19.00
CA ASP A 93 9.28 28.48 -20.36
C ASP A 93 8.08 28.71 -21.26
N GLY A 94 8.20 29.65 -22.22
CA GLY A 94 7.14 29.98 -23.16
C GLY A 94 6.87 28.88 -24.15
N GLY A 95 7.91 28.20 -24.64
CA GLY A 95 7.79 27.12 -25.62
C GLY A 95 7.18 25.86 -25.02
N ALA A 96 7.57 25.49 -23.82
CA ALA A 96 7.04 24.32 -23.12
C ALA A 96 5.72 24.61 -22.38
N ASN A 97 5.32 25.88 -22.24
CA ASN A 97 4.18 26.33 -21.42
C ASN A 97 4.26 25.80 -19.98
N ALA A 98 5.43 25.89 -19.37
CA ALA A 98 5.73 25.30 -18.09
C ALA A 98 6.56 26.22 -17.18
N MET A 99 6.48 25.98 -15.89
CA MET A 99 7.40 26.52 -14.90
C MET A 99 8.42 25.44 -14.55
N ILE A 100 9.70 25.68 -14.82
CA ILE A 100 10.79 24.72 -14.63
C ILE A 100 11.69 25.18 -13.50
N ALA A 101 11.78 24.40 -12.42
CA ALA A 101 12.73 24.62 -11.32
C ALA A 101 13.99 23.76 -11.54
N TYR A 102 15.15 24.39 -11.67
CA TYR A 102 16.44 23.71 -11.84
C TYR A 102 17.15 23.44 -10.52
N LYS A 103 16.65 23.95 -9.43
CA LYS A 103 17.16 23.74 -8.08
C LYS A 103 16.04 23.24 -7.16
N SER A 104 16.43 22.70 -5.99
CA SER A 104 15.47 22.25 -5.00
C SER A 104 14.57 23.37 -4.52
N ILE A 105 13.27 23.11 -4.37
CA ILE A 105 12.31 24.02 -3.77
C ILE A 105 12.15 23.62 -2.31
N TYR A 106 12.60 24.47 -1.38
CA TYR A 106 12.41 24.28 0.06
C TYR A 106 11.13 24.94 0.54
N MET A 107 10.19 24.12 0.99
CA MET A 107 9.04 24.59 1.75
C MET A 107 9.39 24.48 3.23
N VAL A 108 9.41 25.62 3.95
CA VAL A 108 9.64 25.60 5.41
C VAL A 108 8.44 24.99 6.12
N ASP A 109 8.65 24.54 7.36
CA ASP A 109 7.61 23.92 8.18
C ASP A 109 6.30 24.70 8.18
N ASN A 110 5.20 23.99 8.15
CA ASN A 110 3.83 24.53 8.10
C ASN A 110 3.50 25.32 6.81
N LYS A 111 4.35 25.22 5.76
CA LYS A 111 4.01 25.70 4.41
C LYS A 111 3.70 24.52 3.51
N ARG A 112 2.72 24.69 2.64
CA ARG A 112 2.17 23.62 1.83
C ARG A 112 2.40 23.87 0.35
N PHE A 113 2.75 22.83 -0.37
CA PHE A 113 2.54 22.74 -1.82
C PHE A 113 1.10 22.30 -2.04
N TYR A 114 0.31 23.14 -2.72
CA TYR A 114 -1.08 22.83 -3.04
C TYR A 114 -1.25 22.51 -4.52
N ALA A 115 -2.12 21.52 -4.80
CA ALA A 115 -2.67 21.27 -6.12
C ALA A 115 -4.21 21.31 -6.04
N GLY A 116 -4.84 21.84 -7.11
CA GLY A 116 -6.28 22.07 -7.18
C GLY A 116 -6.69 23.47 -6.73
N GLY A 117 -7.83 23.97 -7.27
CA GLY A 117 -8.29 25.34 -7.05
C GLY A 117 -8.81 25.62 -5.63
N GLY A 118 -9.15 24.58 -4.87
CA GLY A 118 -9.62 24.64 -3.50
C GLY A 118 -8.61 24.14 -2.46
N SER A 119 -7.32 24.07 -2.82
CA SER A 119 -6.30 23.43 -1.98
C SER A 119 -6.61 21.95 -1.73
N ASP A 120 -7.03 21.24 -2.78
CA ASP A 120 -7.59 19.89 -2.71
C ASP A 120 -6.58 18.86 -2.29
N LEU A 121 -5.33 18.95 -2.79
CA LEU A 121 -4.19 18.15 -2.39
C LEU A 121 -3.14 19.05 -1.76
N ALA A 122 -2.61 18.66 -0.59
CA ALA A 122 -1.49 19.32 0.08
C ALA A 122 -0.36 18.34 0.37
N ILE A 123 0.89 18.79 0.15
CA ILE A 123 2.11 18.09 0.56
C ILE A 123 2.89 19.06 1.45
N TYR A 124 3.23 18.64 2.68
CA TYR A 124 3.90 19.51 3.64
C TYR A 124 4.55 18.73 4.79
N HIS A 125 5.40 19.43 5.55
CA HIS A 125 5.93 19.01 6.84
C HIS A 125 5.46 19.99 7.92
N ASP A 126 4.95 19.50 9.06
CA ASP A 126 4.37 20.35 10.10
C ASP A 126 5.36 20.73 11.22
N GLY A 127 6.62 20.31 11.07
CA GLY A 127 7.68 20.46 12.06
C GLY A 127 7.95 19.17 12.85
N THR A 128 7.10 18.15 12.66
CA THR A 128 7.22 16.82 13.27
C THR A 128 7.01 15.74 12.22
N ASP A 129 5.92 15.83 11.45
CA ASP A 129 5.49 14.80 10.51
C ASP A 129 5.34 15.34 9.08
N SER A 130 5.52 14.46 8.10
CA SER A 130 5.31 14.73 6.67
C SER A 130 3.94 14.19 6.23
N HIS A 131 3.21 15.00 5.46
CA HIS A 131 1.83 14.75 5.08
C HIS A 131 1.63 14.81 3.56
N ILE A 132 0.82 13.89 3.04
CA ILE A 132 0.11 13.97 1.77
C ILE A 132 -1.37 13.96 2.13
N GLU A 133 -2.04 15.13 2.05
CA GLU A 133 -3.40 15.33 2.51
C GLU A 133 -4.31 15.62 1.31
N ASN A 134 -5.33 14.79 1.09
CA ASN A 134 -6.33 14.98 0.05
C ASN A 134 -7.66 15.31 0.69
N ASN A 135 -8.21 16.51 0.39
CA ASN A 135 -9.41 17.06 0.99
C ASN A 135 -10.68 16.84 0.15
N THR A 136 -10.55 16.40 -1.09
CA THR A 136 -11.69 16.18 -2.00
C THR A 136 -11.54 14.89 -2.78
N SER A 137 -12.64 14.12 -2.90
CA SER A 137 -12.69 12.88 -3.67
C SER A 137 -11.58 11.86 -3.32
N ASN A 138 -11.14 11.05 -4.29
CA ASN A 138 -10.16 9.99 -4.09
C ASN A 138 -8.72 10.50 -4.27
N LEU A 139 -7.80 9.99 -3.45
CA LEU A 139 -6.36 10.04 -3.72
C LEU A 139 -5.98 8.76 -4.48
N THR A 140 -5.52 8.91 -5.72
CA THR A 140 -5.03 7.78 -6.52
C THR A 140 -3.51 7.85 -6.65
N ILE A 141 -2.83 6.76 -6.26
CA ILE A 141 -1.40 6.57 -6.47
C ILE A 141 -1.24 5.50 -7.54
N THR A 142 -0.70 5.83 -8.71
CA THR A 142 -0.61 4.93 -9.85
C THR A 142 0.82 4.86 -10.36
N ASN A 143 1.33 3.66 -10.59
CA ASN A 143 2.51 3.42 -11.39
C ASN A 143 2.07 2.91 -12.76
N ASN A 144 2.39 3.64 -13.83
CA ASN A 144 2.03 3.29 -15.21
C ASN A 144 3.17 2.57 -15.95
N ALA A 145 4.32 2.39 -15.32
CA ALA A 145 5.42 1.68 -15.94
C ALA A 145 5.13 0.17 -15.96
N ASP A 146 5.35 -0.46 -17.10
CA ASP A 146 5.13 -1.88 -17.31
C ASP A 146 6.02 -2.70 -16.35
N ASP A 147 5.50 -3.78 -15.78
CA ASP A 147 6.16 -4.67 -14.82
C ASP A 147 6.74 -3.99 -13.56
N SER A 148 6.27 -2.78 -13.23
CA SER A 148 6.80 -2.01 -12.08
C SER A 148 5.82 -1.91 -10.93
N ASP A 149 6.37 -1.86 -9.72
CA ASP A 149 5.64 -1.95 -8.45
C ASP A 149 5.33 -0.59 -7.82
N ILE A 150 4.35 -0.57 -6.91
CA ILE A 150 4.23 0.47 -5.88
C ILE A 150 4.67 -0.17 -4.55
N ILE A 151 5.77 0.33 -3.98
CA ILE A 151 6.44 -0.30 -2.83
C ILE A 151 6.27 0.57 -1.58
N PHE A 152 5.88 -0.04 -0.46
CA PHE A 152 5.77 0.60 0.84
C PHE A 152 6.87 0.11 1.78
N GLN A 153 7.69 1.06 2.21
CA GLN A 153 8.87 0.79 3.04
C GLN A 153 8.84 1.65 4.30
N SER A 154 9.38 1.13 5.38
CA SER A 154 9.60 1.85 6.63
C SER A 154 10.85 1.34 7.33
N ASP A 155 11.20 1.94 8.47
CA ASP A 155 12.29 1.49 9.33
C ASP A 155 12.13 0.00 9.67
N ASP A 156 13.27 -0.74 9.66
CA ASP A 156 13.31 -2.17 9.94
C ASP A 156 13.54 -2.49 11.43
N GLY A 157 13.58 -1.47 12.30
CA GLY A 157 13.89 -1.59 13.72
C GLY A 157 15.37 -1.76 14.06
N ALA A 158 16.25 -1.74 13.05
CA ALA A 158 17.71 -1.87 13.21
C ALA A 158 18.48 -0.70 12.58
N GLY A 159 17.78 0.35 12.14
CA GLY A 159 18.33 1.56 11.50
C GLY A 159 18.47 1.44 9.99
N GLY A 160 17.90 0.40 9.39
CA GLY A 160 17.74 0.22 7.95
C GLY A 160 16.29 0.47 7.50
N VAL A 161 15.99 0.06 6.26
CA VAL A 161 14.64 0.15 5.67
C VAL A 161 14.22 -1.21 5.15
N GLY A 162 13.04 -1.69 5.62
CA GLY A 162 12.41 -2.91 5.15
C GLY A 162 11.19 -2.65 4.25
N THR A 163 10.92 -3.54 3.31
CA THR A 163 9.68 -3.55 2.53
C THR A 163 8.61 -4.28 3.33
N TYR A 164 7.54 -3.56 3.63
CA TYR A 164 6.40 -4.11 4.38
C TYR A 164 5.41 -4.80 3.46
N PHE A 165 5.05 -4.16 2.36
CA PHE A 165 4.24 -4.76 1.29
C PHE A 165 4.40 -3.95 0.00
N TYR A 166 3.95 -4.52 -1.12
CA TYR A 166 3.95 -3.84 -2.40
C TYR A 166 2.81 -4.33 -3.30
N LEU A 167 2.39 -3.47 -4.23
CA LEU A 167 1.53 -3.86 -5.32
C LEU A 167 2.44 -4.35 -6.44
N ASP A 168 2.38 -5.63 -6.74
CA ASP A 168 3.30 -6.31 -7.64
C ASP A 168 2.78 -6.24 -9.08
N GLY A 169 3.36 -5.32 -9.86
CA GLY A 169 3.04 -5.15 -11.27
C GLY A 169 3.59 -6.28 -12.13
N SER A 170 4.75 -6.83 -11.77
CA SER A 170 5.43 -7.87 -12.56
C SER A 170 4.74 -9.23 -12.48
N SER A 171 4.08 -9.53 -11.35
CA SER A 171 3.31 -10.76 -11.15
C SER A 171 1.86 -10.65 -11.62
N ALA A 172 1.39 -9.45 -11.96
CA ALA A 172 0.05 -9.25 -12.50
C ALA A 172 -0.06 -9.86 -13.89
N THR A 173 -1.08 -10.69 -14.11
CA THR A 173 -1.32 -11.32 -15.41
C THR A 173 -2.57 -10.74 -16.06
N HIS A 174 -2.45 -10.29 -17.30
CA HIS A 174 -3.57 -9.82 -18.12
C HIS A 174 -3.57 -10.58 -19.45
N ASP A 175 -4.60 -11.36 -19.67
CA ASP A 175 -4.77 -12.19 -20.88
C ASP A 175 -5.64 -11.51 -21.96
N GLY A 176 -5.93 -10.21 -21.80
CA GLY A 176 -6.82 -9.45 -22.68
C GLY A 176 -8.31 -9.59 -22.34
N SER A 177 -8.65 -10.38 -21.31
CA SER A 177 -10.01 -10.49 -20.75
C SER A 177 -10.23 -9.47 -19.63
N ALA A 178 -11.46 -9.40 -19.11
CA ALA A 178 -11.76 -8.55 -17.94
C ALA A 178 -11.16 -9.10 -16.61
N THR A 179 -10.57 -10.28 -16.64
CA THR A 179 -10.05 -10.97 -15.45
C THR A 179 -8.54 -10.86 -15.42
N THR A 180 -8.02 -10.06 -14.52
CA THR A 180 -6.58 -9.90 -14.25
C THR A 180 -6.29 -10.38 -12.84
N ALA A 181 -5.26 -11.18 -12.67
CA ALA A 181 -4.75 -11.51 -11.34
C ALA A 181 -3.92 -10.32 -10.84
N LEU A 182 -4.35 -9.70 -9.73
CA LEU A 182 -3.65 -8.61 -9.07
C LEU A 182 -3.10 -9.12 -7.73
N PHE A 183 -1.85 -8.79 -7.43
CA PHE A 183 -1.19 -9.24 -6.22
C PHE A 183 -0.81 -8.06 -5.32
N THR A 184 -1.25 -8.12 -4.07
CA THR A 184 -0.64 -7.36 -2.97
C THR A 184 0.28 -8.33 -2.25
N ASN A 185 1.58 -8.11 -2.36
CA ASN A 185 2.59 -9.03 -1.88
C ASN A 185 3.15 -8.58 -0.52
N PHE A 186 3.14 -9.50 0.44
CA PHE A 186 3.81 -9.37 1.73
C PHE A 186 5.05 -10.27 1.67
N PRO A 187 6.28 -9.72 1.70
CA PRO A 187 7.50 -10.52 1.69
C PRO A 187 7.57 -11.50 2.86
N ASP A 188 8.45 -12.50 2.76
CA ASP A 188 8.73 -13.42 3.87
C ASP A 188 9.00 -12.65 5.17
N LYS A 189 8.36 -13.09 6.26
CA LYS A 189 8.42 -12.46 7.59
C LYS A 189 7.76 -11.06 7.68
N SER A 190 7.05 -10.63 6.63
CA SER A 190 6.12 -9.50 6.72
C SER A 190 4.76 -10.03 7.14
N HIS A 191 4.24 -9.54 8.25
CA HIS A 191 2.99 -10.01 8.84
C HIS A 191 1.82 -9.12 8.45
N LEU A 192 0.73 -9.71 7.94
CA LEU A 192 -0.57 -9.07 7.92
C LEU A 192 -1.17 -9.22 9.33
N SER A 193 -1.25 -8.12 10.07
CA SER A 193 -1.61 -8.14 11.48
C SER A 193 -2.89 -7.38 11.76
N PHE A 194 -3.71 -7.91 12.67
CA PHE A 194 -4.98 -7.32 13.11
C PHE A 194 -5.01 -7.23 14.64
N GLY A 195 -5.66 -6.18 15.14
CA GLY A 195 -5.72 -5.87 16.58
C GLY A 195 -4.53 -5.03 17.05
N THR A 196 -4.73 -4.24 18.11
CA THR A 196 -3.72 -3.29 18.63
C THR A 196 -2.45 -3.99 19.14
N SER A 197 -2.59 -5.24 19.58
CA SER A 197 -1.49 -6.06 20.12
C SER A 197 -1.11 -7.21 19.19
N HIS A 198 -1.39 -7.06 17.89
CA HIS A 198 -1.13 -8.11 16.90
C HIS A 198 -1.88 -9.42 17.18
N ASP A 199 -3.14 -9.31 17.60
CA ASP A 199 -3.95 -10.42 18.13
C ASP A 199 -4.20 -11.53 17.10
N LEU A 200 -4.37 -11.21 15.82
CA LEU A 200 -4.40 -12.15 14.71
C LEU A 200 -3.33 -11.79 13.70
N GLN A 201 -2.55 -12.77 13.26
CA GLN A 201 -1.50 -12.61 12.24
C GLN A 201 -1.64 -13.66 11.14
N ILE A 202 -1.32 -13.27 9.91
CA ILE A 202 -1.18 -14.16 8.75
C ILE A 202 0.17 -13.84 8.13
N ASP A 203 1.03 -14.83 7.99
CA ASP A 203 2.37 -14.65 7.44
C ASP A 203 2.93 -15.91 6.77
N HIS A 204 4.05 -15.73 6.06
CA HIS A 204 4.94 -16.77 5.56
C HIS A 204 6.37 -16.47 6.02
N ASP A 205 7.04 -17.45 6.62
CA ASP A 205 8.37 -17.26 7.20
C ASP A 205 9.54 -17.64 6.24
N GLY A 206 9.20 -18.06 5.02
CA GLY A 206 10.12 -18.62 4.02
C GLY A 206 10.02 -20.16 3.93
N ASN A 207 9.31 -20.80 4.88
CA ASN A 207 9.09 -22.26 4.90
C ASN A 207 7.63 -22.62 5.17
N HIS A 208 6.96 -21.88 6.06
CA HIS A 208 5.63 -22.19 6.55
C HIS A 208 4.71 -20.99 6.45
N SER A 209 3.44 -21.22 6.10
CA SER A 209 2.37 -20.24 6.19
C SER A 209 1.55 -20.48 7.45
N VAL A 210 1.28 -19.42 8.21
CA VAL A 210 0.61 -19.48 9.51
C VAL A 210 -0.55 -18.51 9.57
N ILE A 211 -1.66 -18.96 10.19
CA ILE A 211 -2.73 -18.10 10.71
C ILE A 211 -2.65 -18.23 12.23
N TYR A 212 -2.22 -17.18 12.91
CA TYR A 212 -1.93 -17.19 14.34
C TYR A 212 -2.85 -16.24 15.09
N ASN A 213 -3.72 -16.81 15.97
CA ASN A 213 -4.63 -16.05 16.83
C ASN A 213 -4.15 -16.14 18.28
N GLN A 214 -3.84 -14.99 18.88
CA GLN A 214 -3.27 -14.91 20.24
C GLN A 214 -4.31 -14.69 21.33
N THR A 215 -5.46 -14.09 20.99
CA THR A 215 -6.50 -13.75 21.98
C THR A 215 -7.88 -14.13 21.49
N GLY A 216 -8.72 -14.65 22.39
CA GLY A 216 -10.09 -15.04 22.07
C GLY A 216 -10.18 -16.27 21.16
N HIS A 217 -11.29 -16.40 20.47
CA HIS A 217 -11.56 -17.51 19.54
C HIS A 217 -11.27 -17.11 18.09
N LEU A 218 -10.73 -18.04 17.32
CA LEU A 218 -10.67 -17.94 15.85
C LEU A 218 -11.93 -18.57 15.27
N TYR A 219 -12.79 -17.79 14.63
CA TYR A 219 -13.95 -18.29 13.88
C TYR A 219 -13.62 -18.36 12.40
N ILE A 220 -13.82 -19.53 11.79
CA ILE A 220 -13.82 -19.72 10.34
C ILE A 220 -15.24 -20.11 9.97
N SER A 221 -16.00 -19.22 9.34
CA SER A 221 -17.41 -19.43 8.99
C SER A 221 -17.64 -19.22 7.50
N ASN A 222 -18.58 -19.99 6.95
CA ASN A 222 -19.13 -19.78 5.62
C ASN A 222 -20.63 -19.56 5.78
N ASP A 223 -21.10 -18.34 5.53
CA ASP A 223 -22.51 -17.94 5.70
C ASP A 223 -23.33 -18.10 4.39
N SER A 224 -22.69 -18.63 3.33
CA SER A 224 -23.41 -18.90 2.08
C SER A 224 -24.39 -20.05 2.26
N ASN A 225 -25.63 -19.91 1.75
CA ASN A 225 -26.61 -21.00 1.79
C ASN A 225 -26.04 -22.25 1.10
N ASP A 226 -26.13 -23.41 1.77
CA ASP A 226 -25.58 -24.71 1.34
C ASP A 226 -24.05 -24.69 1.10
N GLY A 227 -23.34 -23.62 1.54
CA GLY A 227 -21.88 -23.50 1.37
C GLY A 227 -21.09 -24.27 2.42
N ASP A 228 -20.01 -24.94 2.01
CA ASP A 228 -19.18 -25.78 2.85
C ASP A 228 -17.91 -25.06 3.34
N ILE A 229 -17.34 -25.54 4.46
CA ILE A 229 -15.95 -25.35 4.82
C ILE A 229 -15.19 -26.65 4.55
N ILE A 230 -14.20 -26.62 3.65
CA ILE A 230 -13.48 -27.80 3.19
C ILE A 230 -11.99 -27.67 3.53
N LEU A 231 -11.47 -28.60 4.32
CA LEU A 231 -10.05 -28.74 4.58
C LEU A 231 -9.44 -29.73 3.55
N ARG A 232 -8.51 -29.20 2.76
CA ARG A 232 -7.87 -29.94 1.66
C ARG A 232 -6.37 -30.02 1.88
N SER A 233 -5.77 -31.09 1.42
CA SER A 233 -4.32 -31.25 1.40
C SER A 233 -3.90 -32.12 0.19
N ASP A 234 -2.59 -32.27 -0.01
CA ASP A 234 -2.02 -33.19 -1.00
C ASP A 234 -2.61 -34.58 -0.85
N ASP A 235 -2.87 -35.26 -1.97
CA ASP A 235 -3.47 -36.59 -2.00
C ASP A 235 -2.43 -37.72 -1.99
N GLY A 236 -1.12 -37.37 -1.92
CA GLY A 236 0.00 -38.30 -1.99
C GLY A 236 0.42 -38.67 -3.42
N SER A 237 -0.19 -38.09 -4.45
CA SER A 237 0.12 -38.33 -5.87
C SER A 237 0.27 -37.06 -6.70
N GLY A 238 0.44 -35.88 -6.04
CA GLY A 238 0.63 -34.57 -6.66
C GLY A 238 -0.65 -33.83 -6.98
N GLY A 239 -1.82 -34.31 -6.50
CA GLY A 239 -3.09 -33.65 -6.54
C GLY A 239 -3.52 -33.14 -5.17
N VAL A 240 -4.70 -32.52 -5.09
CA VAL A 240 -5.30 -32.00 -3.85
C VAL A 240 -6.68 -32.62 -3.65
N THR A 241 -6.94 -33.14 -2.45
CA THR A 241 -8.23 -33.76 -2.09
C THR A 241 -8.77 -33.23 -0.76
N ALA A 242 -10.10 -33.34 -0.56
CA ALA A 242 -10.71 -33.04 0.71
C ALA A 242 -10.41 -34.12 1.74
N TYR A 243 -10.10 -33.73 2.96
CA TYR A 243 -9.91 -34.59 4.11
C TYR A 243 -11.07 -34.48 5.11
N LEU A 244 -11.59 -33.25 5.28
CA LEU A 244 -12.70 -32.96 6.17
C LEU A 244 -13.58 -31.88 5.53
N THR A 245 -14.88 -32.08 5.54
CA THR A 245 -15.88 -31.11 5.07
C THR A 245 -16.91 -30.87 6.18
N LEU A 246 -17.11 -29.62 6.54
CA LEU A 246 -18.30 -29.16 7.24
C LEU A 246 -19.33 -28.85 6.16
N ASP A 247 -20.29 -29.73 5.96
CA ASP A 247 -21.24 -29.67 4.85
C ASP A 247 -22.46 -28.84 5.25
N GLY A 248 -22.56 -27.64 4.66
CA GLY A 248 -23.65 -26.70 4.95
C GLY A 248 -25.00 -27.16 4.40
N GLY A 249 -25.00 -27.87 3.27
CA GLY A 249 -26.23 -28.38 2.64
C GLY A 249 -26.83 -29.58 3.35
N LEU A 250 -25.98 -30.48 3.86
CA LEU A 250 -26.40 -31.70 4.53
C LEU A 250 -26.43 -31.57 6.06
N GLY A 251 -25.80 -30.52 6.62
CA GLY A 251 -25.81 -30.23 8.05
C GLY A 251 -24.99 -31.21 8.92
N TYR A 252 -23.97 -31.85 8.34
CA TYR A 252 -23.08 -32.74 9.10
C TYR A 252 -21.62 -32.62 8.62
N THR A 253 -20.71 -33.23 9.37
CA THR A 253 -19.28 -33.28 9.03
C THR A 253 -18.96 -34.60 8.33
N THR A 254 -18.33 -34.51 7.15
CA THR A 254 -17.85 -35.67 6.39
C THR A 254 -16.33 -35.79 6.49
N VAL A 255 -15.86 -36.98 6.82
CA VAL A 255 -14.44 -37.36 6.80
C VAL A 255 -14.18 -38.18 5.54
N GLN A 256 -13.45 -37.63 4.56
CA GLN A 256 -13.23 -38.27 3.26
C GLN A 256 -11.98 -39.17 3.21
N LYS A 257 -11.12 -39.09 4.22
CA LYS A 257 -9.92 -39.94 4.36
C LYS A 257 -9.90 -40.60 5.72
N GLN A 258 -9.12 -41.65 5.87
CA GLN A 258 -9.00 -42.34 7.15
C GLN A 258 -8.58 -41.39 8.27
N MET A 259 -9.30 -41.41 9.38
CA MET A 259 -8.93 -40.71 10.60
C MET A 259 -8.20 -41.68 11.52
N ARG A 260 -6.94 -41.37 11.85
CA ARG A 260 -6.11 -42.19 12.74
C ARG A 260 -6.02 -41.58 14.10
N PHE A 261 -6.41 -42.32 15.12
CA PHE A 261 -6.21 -42.01 16.52
C PHE A 261 -4.98 -42.75 17.02
N GLY A 262 -4.03 -42.06 17.65
CA GLY A 262 -2.85 -42.71 18.26
C GLY A 262 -3.21 -43.45 19.55
N ASP A 263 -2.26 -44.23 20.09
CA ASP A 263 -2.43 -44.94 21.34
C ASP A 263 -2.72 -43.97 22.49
N GLY A 264 -3.71 -44.28 23.33
CA GLY A 264 -4.16 -43.42 24.41
C GLY A 264 -5.00 -42.19 23.98
N VAL A 265 -5.32 -42.06 22.68
CA VAL A 265 -6.24 -41.06 22.17
C VAL A 265 -7.64 -41.67 22.04
N PHE A 266 -8.65 -41.00 22.55
CA PHE A 266 -10.02 -41.48 22.64
C PHE A 266 -10.92 -40.83 21.60
N LEU A 267 -11.73 -41.61 20.88
CA LEU A 267 -12.95 -41.13 20.24
C LEU A 267 -14.05 -41.14 21.31
N GLN A 268 -14.47 -39.99 21.79
CA GLN A 268 -15.45 -39.86 22.86
C GLN A 268 -16.79 -39.39 22.28
N ILE A 269 -17.87 -39.95 22.79
CA ILE A 269 -19.25 -39.67 22.40
C ILE A 269 -20.08 -39.46 23.65
N GLY A 270 -20.93 -38.44 23.66
CA GLY A 270 -21.71 -37.99 24.80
C GLY A 270 -21.06 -36.82 25.54
N ASP A 271 -21.85 -36.00 26.24
CA ASP A 271 -21.42 -34.75 26.89
C ASP A 271 -20.37 -34.98 28.01
N SER A 272 -20.37 -36.16 28.61
CA SER A 272 -19.45 -36.59 29.67
C SER A 272 -18.54 -37.72 29.24
N ALA A 273 -18.29 -37.86 27.91
CA ALA A 273 -17.51 -38.96 27.34
C ALA A 273 -18.09 -40.36 27.71
N ASP A 274 -19.41 -40.49 27.60
CA ASP A 274 -20.20 -41.63 28.06
C ASP A 274 -19.83 -42.93 27.32
N LEU A 275 -19.43 -42.82 26.04
CA LEU A 275 -18.88 -43.90 25.26
C LEU A 275 -17.49 -43.50 24.73
N ALA A 276 -16.48 -44.39 24.87
CA ALA A 276 -15.14 -44.19 24.34
C ALA A 276 -14.69 -45.40 23.50
N ILE A 277 -14.05 -45.11 22.35
CA ILE A 277 -13.37 -46.13 21.53
C ILE A 277 -11.90 -45.71 21.43
N TYR A 278 -11.00 -46.60 21.82
CA TYR A 278 -9.57 -46.29 21.87
C TYR A 278 -8.70 -47.54 21.85
N HIS A 279 -7.39 -47.36 21.56
CA HIS A 279 -6.36 -48.38 21.72
C HIS A 279 -5.40 -47.96 22.83
N GLN A 280 -5.15 -48.85 23.80
CA GLN A 280 -4.21 -48.57 24.91
C GLN A 280 -3.60 -49.86 25.42
N SER A 281 -2.28 -49.87 25.66
CA SER A 281 -1.53 -50.98 26.24
C SER A 281 -1.75 -52.32 25.51
N GLY A 282 -1.81 -52.26 24.19
CA GLY A 282 -2.00 -53.45 23.33
C GLY A 282 -3.46 -53.94 23.22
N ASN A 283 -4.42 -53.20 23.80
CA ASN A 283 -5.84 -53.55 23.77
C ASN A 283 -6.64 -52.54 23.00
N SER A 284 -7.58 -52.96 22.17
CA SER A 284 -8.65 -52.13 21.59
C SER A 284 -9.91 -52.24 22.42
N ILE A 285 -10.45 -51.13 22.85
CA ILE A 285 -11.49 -51.08 23.88
C ILE A 285 -12.67 -50.22 23.38
N ILE A 286 -13.88 -50.73 23.59
CA ILE A 286 -15.14 -50.00 23.56
C ILE A 286 -15.63 -49.93 25.00
N ALA A 287 -15.51 -48.75 25.63
CA ALA A 287 -15.91 -48.53 27.02
C ALA A 287 -17.18 -47.69 27.06
N ASN A 288 -18.20 -48.19 27.78
CA ASN A 288 -19.44 -47.47 28.01
C ASN A 288 -19.58 -47.25 29.52
N GLU A 289 -19.63 -45.93 29.93
CA GLU A 289 -19.64 -45.54 31.33
C GLU A 289 -21.03 -45.30 31.89
N VAL A 290 -22.03 -45.04 30.99
CA VAL A 290 -23.38 -44.69 31.42
C VAL A 290 -24.42 -45.47 30.66
N GLY A 291 -25.34 -46.17 31.37
CA GLY A 291 -26.42 -46.95 30.80
C GLY A 291 -25.98 -48.23 30.09
N PRO A 292 -26.83 -48.96 29.40
CA PRO A 292 -26.49 -50.16 28.68
C PRO A 292 -25.71 -49.91 27.37
N LEU A 293 -24.69 -50.68 27.06
CA LEU A 293 -24.14 -50.75 25.71
C LEU A 293 -25.04 -51.69 24.87
N ILE A 294 -25.67 -51.12 23.83
CA ILE A 294 -26.58 -51.86 22.93
C ILE A 294 -25.90 -52.03 21.57
N LEU A 295 -25.63 -53.26 21.17
CA LEU A 295 -25.24 -53.63 19.79
C LEU A 295 -26.52 -54.04 19.05
N ARG A 296 -26.93 -53.32 18.02
CA ARG A 296 -28.19 -53.56 17.31
C ARG A 296 -27.98 -53.71 15.82
N GLN A 297 -28.49 -54.78 15.26
CA GLN A 297 -28.67 -54.98 13.82
C GLN A 297 -30.15 -54.66 13.46
N ASN A 298 -30.35 -53.78 12.48
CA ASN A 298 -31.72 -53.35 12.08
C ASN A 298 -32.15 -53.89 10.70
N LEU A 299 -31.23 -54.56 10.00
CA LEU A 299 -31.55 -55.18 8.73
C LEU A 299 -32.41 -56.43 8.98
N ASP A 300 -33.47 -56.58 8.20
CA ASP A 300 -34.31 -57.79 8.24
C ASP A 300 -33.48 -59.05 7.94
N ASP A 301 -33.66 -60.10 8.72
CA ASP A 301 -32.84 -61.32 8.71
C ASP A 301 -31.32 -61.08 8.91
N GLY A 302 -30.86 -59.90 9.32
CA GLY A 302 -29.45 -59.59 9.56
C GLY A 302 -28.93 -60.09 10.92
N ASP A 303 -27.75 -60.72 10.92
CA ASP A 303 -27.13 -61.29 12.10
C ASP A 303 -26.14 -60.34 12.78
N ILE A 304 -25.88 -60.55 14.09
CA ILE A 304 -24.71 -60.01 14.78
C ILE A 304 -23.71 -61.17 14.95
N LEU A 305 -22.52 -61.07 14.28
CA LEU A 305 -21.49 -62.09 14.27
C LEU A 305 -20.31 -61.73 15.18
N PHE A 306 -19.85 -62.68 15.99
CA PHE A 306 -18.65 -62.54 16.79
C PHE A 306 -17.59 -63.53 16.23
N GLN A 307 -16.53 -62.96 15.67
CA GLN A 307 -15.48 -63.66 14.95
C GLN A 307 -14.11 -63.44 15.61
N ALA A 308 -13.28 -64.47 15.59
CA ALA A 308 -11.88 -64.36 16.04
C ALA A 308 -11.00 -65.26 15.14
N ASP A 309 -9.68 -65.19 15.35
CA ASP A 309 -8.67 -66.00 14.67
C ASP A 309 -8.99 -67.49 14.86
N ASP A 310 -8.90 -68.25 13.79
CA ASP A 310 -9.17 -69.72 13.75
C ASP A 310 -7.93 -70.54 14.14
N GLY A 311 -6.80 -69.94 14.50
CA GLY A 311 -5.52 -70.57 14.83
C GLY A 311 -4.70 -70.97 13.61
N SER A 312 -5.15 -70.71 12.38
CA SER A 312 -4.45 -71.00 11.12
C SER A 312 -4.30 -69.78 10.19
N GLY A 313 -4.53 -68.59 10.68
CA GLY A 313 -4.36 -67.32 9.96
C GLY A 313 -5.62 -66.86 9.23
N GLY A 314 -6.78 -67.46 9.48
CA GLY A 314 -8.10 -67.04 9.06
C GLY A 314 -8.92 -66.51 10.22
N VAL A 315 -10.21 -66.24 9.98
CA VAL A 315 -11.22 -65.87 11.01
C VAL A 315 -12.40 -66.81 10.93
N GLU A 316 -12.93 -67.21 12.11
CA GLU A 316 -14.09 -68.08 12.24
C GLU A 316 -15.15 -67.41 13.14
N THR A 317 -16.43 -67.69 12.89
CA THR A 317 -17.55 -67.25 13.73
C THR A 317 -17.69 -68.17 14.94
N TYR A 318 -17.43 -67.62 16.12
CA TYR A 318 -17.51 -68.37 17.37
C TYR A 318 -18.92 -68.40 17.94
N PHE A 319 -19.67 -67.33 17.81
CA PHE A 319 -21.10 -67.28 18.08
C PHE A 319 -21.78 -66.11 17.33
N PHE A 320 -23.10 -66.20 17.19
CA PHE A 320 -23.86 -65.15 16.52
C PHE A 320 -25.30 -65.10 17.09
N LEU A 321 -25.93 -63.92 16.88
CA LEU A 321 -27.33 -63.73 17.10
C LEU A 321 -27.99 -63.81 15.72
N ASP A 322 -28.81 -64.83 15.48
CA ASP A 322 -29.45 -65.10 14.21
C ASP A 322 -30.74 -64.27 14.11
N GLY A 323 -30.77 -63.30 13.19
CA GLY A 323 -31.88 -62.39 12.98
C GLY A 323 -33.11 -63.11 12.34
N SER A 324 -32.85 -64.22 11.63
CA SER A 324 -33.91 -65.01 10.99
C SER A 324 -34.55 -66.08 11.93
N ALA A 325 -33.89 -66.37 13.08
CA ALA A 325 -34.30 -67.45 13.97
C ALA A 325 -35.40 -67.07 14.97
N HIS A 326 -35.87 -65.81 15.00
CA HIS A 326 -36.92 -65.37 15.90
C HIS A 326 -38.27 -65.32 15.19
N ASP A 327 -38.97 -66.43 15.15
CA ASP A 327 -40.40 -66.46 14.82
C ASP A 327 -41.18 -65.88 16.00
N GLY A 328 -41.63 -64.59 15.87
CA GLY A 328 -42.31 -63.77 16.87
C GLY A 328 -43.52 -64.36 17.55
#